data_2a0d8c2d47c9a98e5fc3a488dc7348cd
#
_entry.id   2a0d8c2d47c9a98e5fc3a488dc7348cd
#
_cell.length_a   1.000
_cell.length_b   1.000
_cell.length_c   1.000
_cell.angle_alpha   90.00
_cell.angle_beta   90.00
_cell.angle_gamma   90.00
#
_symmetry.space_group_name_H-M   'P 1'
#
loop_
_entity.id
_entity.type
_entity.pdbx_description
1 polymer ?
#
loop_
_entity_poly.entity_id
_entity_poly.type
_entity_poly.pdbx_seq_one_letter_code
_entity_poly.pdbx_strand_id
1 'polypeptide(L)' 'MIFKEMIYIAVSMTNGCEYCIRSHSKAAESKGMNNKMLKELIAVVAMANETNRLVESYQVEVDENLK' A
#
# COMPACT_ATOMS: atom_id res chain seq x y z
N MET A 1 -16.56 1.15 3.49
CA MET A 1 -16.05 2.07 2.47
C MET A 1 -14.81 1.48 1.81
N ILE A 2 -14.74 1.57 0.51
CA ILE A 2 -13.68 0.91 -0.26
C ILE A 2 -12.27 1.40 0.09
N PHE A 3 -12.11 2.69 0.36
CA PHE A 3 -10.77 3.24 0.66
C PHE A 3 -10.17 2.63 1.93
N LYS A 4 -11.00 2.39 2.94
CA LYS A 4 -10.51 1.76 4.18
C LYS A 4 -9.96 0.37 3.90
N GLU A 5 -10.67 -0.39 3.04
CA GLU A 5 -10.21 -1.73 2.67
C GLU A 5 -8.92 -1.67 1.88
N MET A 6 -8.82 -0.73 0.94
CA MET A 6 -7.61 -0.59 0.12
C MET A 6 -6.39 -0.18 0.96
N ILE A 7 -6.58 0.71 1.92
CA ILE A 7 -5.52 1.10 2.84
C ILE A 7 -5.09 -0.10 3.69
N TYR A 8 -6.05 -0.87 4.16
CA TYR A 8 -5.76 -2.07 4.95
C TYR A 8 -4.93 -3.06 4.13
N ILE A 9 -5.32 -3.29 2.87
CA ILE A 9 -4.59 -4.18 1.97
C ILE A 9 -3.15 -3.69 1.79
N ALA A 10 -2.95 -2.40 1.56
CA ALA A 10 -1.63 -1.82 1.34
C ALA A 10 -0.70 -2.03 2.54
N VAL A 11 -1.21 -1.77 3.74
CA VAL A 11 -0.45 -1.99 4.97
C VAL A 11 -0.13 -3.47 5.14
N SER A 12 -1.10 -4.33 4.85
CA SER A 12 -0.94 -5.78 4.99
C SER A 12 0.07 -6.35 4.01
N MET A 13 0.14 -5.80 2.81
CA MET A 13 1.17 -6.18 1.83
C MET A 13 2.56 -5.84 2.34
N THR A 14 2.72 -4.66 2.91
CA THR A 14 4.00 -4.22 3.46
C THR A 14 4.41 -5.07 4.65
N ASN A 15 3.46 -5.42 5.51
CA ASN A 15 3.73 -6.20 6.73
C ASN A 15 3.75 -7.71 6.49
N GLY A 16 3.30 -8.16 5.32
CA GLY A 16 3.33 -9.59 4.99
C GLY A 16 2.23 -10.40 5.65
N CYS A 17 1.03 -9.85 5.79
CA CYS A 17 -0.10 -10.59 6.37
C CYS A 17 -0.97 -11.20 5.28
N GLU A 18 -0.72 -12.46 4.94
CA GLU A 18 -1.48 -13.13 3.88
C GLU A 18 -2.96 -13.21 4.18
N TYR A 19 -3.32 -13.57 5.40
CA TYR A 19 -4.72 -13.65 5.80
C TYR A 19 -5.43 -12.30 5.60
N CYS A 20 -4.79 -11.23 6.04
CA CYS A 20 -5.36 -9.88 5.94
C CYS A 20 -5.50 -9.45 4.48
N ILE A 21 -4.49 -9.75 3.66
CA ILE A 21 -4.54 -9.41 2.23
C ILE A 21 -5.74 -10.09 1.59
N ARG A 22 -5.92 -11.38 1.83
CA ARG A 22 -7.01 -12.14 1.22
C ARG A 22 -8.38 -11.69 1.70
N SER A 23 -8.55 -11.54 3.01
CA SER A 23 -9.86 -11.19 3.57
C SER A 23 -10.30 -9.79 3.18
N HIS A 24 -9.38 -8.83 3.20
CA HIS A 24 -9.72 -7.45 2.86
C HIS A 24 -9.78 -7.21 1.35
N SER A 25 -9.10 -8.03 0.55
CA SER A 25 -9.27 -8.00 -0.90
C SER A 25 -10.69 -8.44 -1.28
N LYS A 26 -11.20 -9.48 -0.63
CA LYS A 26 -12.59 -9.89 -0.85
C LYS A 26 -13.57 -8.82 -0.44
N ALA A 27 -13.34 -8.20 0.71
CA ALA A 27 -14.19 -7.11 1.18
C ALA A 27 -14.16 -5.93 0.22
N ALA A 28 -12.99 -5.59 -0.30
CA ALA A 28 -12.84 -4.50 -1.26
C ALA A 28 -13.55 -4.81 -2.58
N GLU A 29 -13.45 -6.06 -3.05
CA GLU A 29 -14.16 -6.48 -4.26
C GLU A 29 -15.66 -6.29 -4.10
N SER A 30 -16.22 -6.67 -2.97
CA SER A 30 -17.67 -6.51 -2.71
C SER A 30 -18.07 -5.04 -2.65
N LYS A 31 -17.11 -4.14 -2.46
CA LYS A 31 -17.35 -2.70 -2.40
C LYS A 31 -16.95 -1.97 -3.69
N GLY A 32 -16.61 -2.73 -4.74
CA GLY A 32 -16.38 -2.18 -6.06
C GLY A 32 -14.95 -2.18 -6.56
N MET A 33 -14.00 -2.76 -5.82
CA MET A 33 -12.62 -2.86 -6.31
C MET A 33 -12.55 -3.87 -7.46
N ASN A 34 -12.01 -3.44 -8.59
CA ASN A 34 -11.78 -4.30 -9.74
C ASN A 34 -10.29 -4.61 -9.90
N ASN A 35 -9.94 -5.46 -10.87
CA ASN A 35 -8.56 -5.86 -11.08
C ASN A 35 -7.62 -4.71 -11.42
N LYS A 36 -8.11 -3.72 -12.15
CA LYS A 36 -7.30 -2.55 -12.50
C LYS A 36 -6.93 -1.77 -11.25
N MET A 37 -7.90 -1.54 -10.38
CA MET A 37 -7.67 -0.85 -9.12
C MET A 37 -6.68 -1.61 -8.23
N LEU A 38 -6.83 -2.93 -8.18
CA LEU A 38 -5.92 -3.75 -7.38
C LEU A 38 -4.49 -3.68 -7.92
N LYS A 39 -4.33 -3.74 -9.24
CA LYS A 39 -3.00 -3.66 -9.85
C LYS A 39 -2.36 -2.30 -9.60
N GLU A 40 -3.13 -1.23 -9.65
CA GLU A 40 -2.62 0.10 -9.33
C GLU A 40 -2.21 0.20 -7.86
N LEU A 41 -3.02 -0.38 -6.97
CA LEU A 41 -2.68 -0.42 -5.55
C LEU A 41 -1.35 -1.14 -5.33
N ILE A 42 -1.18 -2.30 -5.94
CA ILE A 42 0.06 -3.09 -5.82
C ILE A 42 1.26 -2.29 -6.32
N ALA A 43 1.10 -1.62 -7.46
CA ALA A 43 2.19 -0.80 -8.03
C ALA A 43 2.61 0.32 -7.08
N VAL A 44 1.64 0.99 -6.46
CA VAL A 44 1.93 2.06 -5.50
C VAL A 44 2.62 1.50 -4.26
N VAL A 45 2.13 0.38 -3.74
CA VAL A 45 2.73 -0.27 -2.56
C VAL A 45 4.18 -0.65 -2.84
N ALA A 46 4.44 -1.27 -3.98
CA ALA A 46 5.78 -1.70 -4.35
C ALA A 46 6.73 -0.50 -4.51
N MET A 47 6.27 0.54 -5.20
CA MET A 47 7.07 1.75 -5.40
C MET A 47 7.35 2.45 -4.07
N ALA A 48 6.35 2.57 -3.21
CA ALA A 48 6.51 3.21 -1.91
C ALA A 48 7.51 2.46 -1.05
N ASN A 49 7.44 1.12 -1.04
CA ASN A 49 8.37 0.31 -0.28
C ASN A 49 9.81 0.48 -0.79
N GLU A 50 9.99 0.51 -2.12
CA GLU A 50 11.30 0.75 -2.70
C GLU A 50 11.84 2.12 -2.31
N THR A 51 11.05 3.16 -2.48
CA THR A 51 11.44 4.54 -2.16
C THR A 51 11.77 4.68 -0.68
N ASN A 52 10.95 4.09 0.19
CA ASN A 52 11.21 4.14 1.63
C ASN A 52 12.57 3.53 1.97
N ARG A 53 12.91 2.42 1.35
CA ARG A 53 14.20 1.76 1.60
C ARG A 53 15.37 2.59 1.09
N LEU A 54 15.24 3.17 -0.09
CA LEU A 54 16.30 3.99 -0.68
C LEU A 54 16.56 5.25 0.15
N VAL A 55 15.49 5.96 0.49
CA VAL A 55 15.58 7.20 1.26
C VAL A 55 16.20 6.94 2.64
N GLU A 56 15.75 5.88 3.31
CA GLU A 56 16.27 5.54 4.62
C GLU A 56 17.72 5.05 4.55
N SER A 57 18.03 4.20 3.55
CA SER A 57 19.38 3.65 3.42
C SER A 57 20.42 4.71 3.12
N TYR A 58 20.08 5.69 2.30
CA TYR A 58 20.95 6.80 2.00
C TYR A 58 20.88 7.93 3.02
N GLN A 59 19.97 7.80 4.01
CA GLN A 59 19.75 8.80 5.04
C GLN A 59 19.51 10.19 4.45
N VAL A 60 18.60 10.23 3.48
CA VAL A 60 18.25 11.48 2.82
C VAL A 60 17.63 12.44 3.83
N GLU A 61 18.13 13.67 3.86
CA GLU A 61 17.66 14.68 4.80
C GLU A 61 16.27 15.17 4.38
N VAL A 62 15.42 15.39 5.37
CA VAL A 62 14.08 15.90 5.12
C VAL A 62 14.16 17.37 4.67
N ASP A 63 13.47 17.69 3.58
CA ASP A 63 13.44 19.06 3.04
C ASP A 63 12.86 20.03 4.07
N GLU A 64 13.43 21.24 4.11
CA GLU A 64 13.01 22.23 5.12
C GLU A 64 11.51 22.51 5.06
N ASN A 65 10.94 22.59 3.85
CA ASN A 65 9.51 22.88 3.69
C ASN A 65 8.60 21.73 4.13
N LEU A 66 9.16 20.58 4.49
CA LEU A 66 8.39 19.43 4.98
C LEU A 66 8.49 19.24 6.49
N LYS A 67 9.31 20.05 7.15
CA LYS A 67 9.51 19.94 8.61
C LYS A 67 8.42 20.64 9.42
#